data_99d3a2132c376957dc6c38a8be5a0ba8
#
_entry.id   99d3a2132c376957dc6c38a8be5a0ba8
#
_cell.length_a   1.000
_cell.length_b   1.000
_cell.length_c   1.000
_cell.angle_alpha   90.00
_cell.angle_beta   90.00
_cell.angle_gamma   90.00
#
_symmetry.space_group_name_H-M   'P 1'
#
loop_
_entity.id
_entity.type
_entity.pdbx_description
1 polymer ?
#
loop_
_entity_poly.entity_id
_entity_poly.type
_entity_poly.pdbx_seq_one_letter_code
_entity_poly.pdbx_strand_id
1 'polypeptide(L)'
;LLTKPGSEFSEEQALQIIRKSHLFNNENVDPKHLKRKHENWTGKELFSLLLPDDLNLVYKAEICQKCDVCKEEACDIDAYVVIEDGELKHGVIDEKAYGSFSGRILDKIVKEYGPARAREFLDRSTDLAICGIMKTGITTSTNDEEIPEEAQERINEHLRESENKVDKLVEAYENDYLEALPGRSLEETLEMKIMQVLGEARDVSGQIAENYLTMEHNHSVVMARTGARASMLNLTQITSCVGQQSVRGGRIHRGYIDRTLPHFRKNELGAKAKGFVHSSYKKGLDPIEFFFHAMGGREGLVDTAIRTAQSGYMQRRLVNALQDLQVKPSGLVT
;
A
#
# COMPACT_ATOMS: atom_id res chain seq x y z
N LEU A 1 -1.67 -9.57 11.10
CA LEU A 1 -2.24 -9.62 12.45
C LEU A 1 -2.03 -10.98 13.11
N LEU A 2 -2.40 -12.09 12.45
CA LEU A 2 -2.25 -13.43 13.00
C LEU A 2 -0.79 -13.75 13.36
N THR A 3 0.14 -13.49 12.45
CA THR A 3 1.58 -13.79 12.60
C THR A 3 2.39 -12.64 13.20
N LYS A 4 1.72 -11.60 13.73
CA LYS A 4 2.38 -10.48 14.41
C LYS A 4 3.15 -11.01 15.65
N PRO A 5 4.35 -10.47 15.96
CA PRO A 5 5.04 -10.78 17.20
C PRO A 5 4.12 -10.55 18.41
N GLY A 6 4.11 -11.49 19.36
CA GLY A 6 3.23 -11.43 20.53
C GLY A 6 1.76 -11.83 20.29
N SER A 7 1.38 -12.33 19.11
CA SER A 7 0.06 -12.92 18.90
C SER A 7 -0.01 -14.30 19.55
N GLU A 8 -0.67 -14.38 20.69
CA GLU A 8 -0.86 -15.60 21.46
C GLU A 8 -2.34 -15.98 21.54
N PHE A 9 -2.62 -17.27 21.46
CA PHE A 9 -3.96 -17.85 21.54
C PHE A 9 -3.95 -18.93 22.61
N SER A 10 -4.99 -18.94 23.44
CA SER A 10 -5.20 -20.06 24.36
C SER A 10 -5.44 -21.37 23.57
N GLU A 11 -5.21 -22.50 24.21
CA GLU A 11 -5.46 -23.83 23.59
C GLU A 11 -6.87 -23.95 23.03
N GLU A 12 -7.86 -23.49 23.79
CA GLU A 12 -9.26 -23.51 23.38
C GLU A 12 -9.51 -22.65 22.13
N GLN A 13 -8.95 -21.44 22.09
CA GLN A 13 -9.06 -20.55 20.94
C GLN A 13 -8.37 -21.13 19.71
N ALA A 14 -7.17 -21.67 19.87
CA ALA A 14 -6.44 -22.32 18.79
C ALA A 14 -7.20 -23.52 18.21
N LEU A 15 -7.73 -24.40 19.06
CA LEU A 15 -8.55 -25.52 18.62
C LEU A 15 -9.84 -25.08 17.91
N GLN A 16 -10.49 -24.00 18.36
CA GLN A 16 -11.65 -23.43 17.68
C GLN A 16 -11.29 -22.89 16.29
N ILE A 17 -10.12 -22.20 16.16
CA ILE A 17 -9.62 -21.71 14.88
C ILE A 17 -9.34 -22.88 13.94
N ILE A 18 -8.61 -23.88 14.40
CA ILE A 18 -8.25 -25.09 13.63
C ILE A 18 -9.49 -25.83 13.12
N ARG A 19 -10.51 -26.00 13.96
CA ARG A 19 -11.76 -26.66 13.57
C ARG A 19 -12.55 -25.87 12.54
N LYS A 20 -12.66 -24.56 12.72
CA LYS A 20 -13.43 -23.68 11.83
C LYS A 20 -12.76 -23.42 10.49
N SER A 21 -11.44 -23.42 10.45
CA SER A 21 -10.66 -23.22 9.24
C SER A 21 -10.48 -24.49 8.41
N HIS A 22 -11.12 -25.60 8.80
CA HIS A 22 -11.02 -26.87 8.10
C HIS A 22 -9.58 -27.31 7.77
N LEU A 23 -8.63 -26.93 8.64
CA LEU A 23 -7.21 -27.23 8.46
C LEU A 23 -6.95 -28.74 8.37
N PHE A 24 -7.82 -29.51 9.01
CA PHE A 24 -7.75 -30.97 8.98
C PHE A 24 -9.08 -31.54 8.48
N ASN A 25 -9.04 -32.30 7.40
CA ASN A 25 -10.19 -33.08 6.95
C ASN A 25 -10.45 -34.17 7.97
N ASN A 26 -11.56 -34.11 8.69
CA ASN A 26 -12.35 -35.09 9.46
C ASN A 26 -11.67 -36.30 10.12
N GLU A 27 -10.42 -36.57 9.97
CA GLU A 27 -9.73 -37.70 10.55
C GLU A 27 -8.75 -37.24 11.62
N ASN A 28 -9.21 -37.33 12.88
CA ASN A 28 -8.44 -37.45 14.11
C ASN A 28 -7.00 -36.92 14.10
N VAL A 29 -6.84 -35.61 13.90
CA VAL A 29 -5.58 -35.00 14.30
C VAL A 29 -5.62 -34.81 15.80
N ASP A 30 -4.96 -35.72 16.48
CA ASP A 30 -4.71 -35.60 17.90
C ASP A 30 -3.82 -34.33 18.09
N PRO A 31 -4.29 -33.33 18.81
CA PRO A 31 -3.48 -32.12 19.11
C PRO A 31 -2.10 -32.45 19.70
N LYS A 32 -1.94 -33.65 20.23
CA LYS A 32 -0.66 -34.17 20.78
C LYS A 32 0.45 -34.34 19.72
N HIS A 33 0.11 -34.46 18.44
CA HIS A 33 1.11 -34.57 17.37
C HIS A 33 1.65 -33.20 16.92
N LEU A 34 0.99 -32.10 17.30
CA LEU A 34 1.51 -30.77 17.07
C LEU A 34 2.63 -30.47 18.07
N LYS A 35 3.86 -30.41 17.59
CA LYS A 35 5.04 -30.10 18.42
C LYS A 35 4.85 -28.76 19.09
N ARG A 36 4.49 -28.79 20.38
CA ARG A 36 4.34 -27.55 21.18
C ARG A 36 5.73 -27.11 21.69
N LYS A 37 6.04 -25.85 21.44
CA LYS A 37 7.24 -25.20 22.00
C LYS A 37 6.90 -24.33 23.23
N HIS A 38 5.63 -23.90 23.34
CA HIS A 38 5.14 -22.97 24.37
C HIS A 38 3.83 -23.42 25.00
N GLU A 39 3.45 -22.85 26.13
CA GLU A 39 2.17 -23.12 26.83
C GLU A 39 0.97 -22.63 26.01
N ASN A 40 1.10 -21.48 25.33
CA ASN A 40 0.11 -20.91 24.44
C ASN A 40 0.48 -21.17 22.97
N TRP A 41 -0.51 -21.14 22.10
CA TRP A 41 -0.32 -21.21 20.64
C TRP A 41 0.06 -19.85 20.09
N THR A 42 1.09 -19.80 19.26
CA THR A 42 1.42 -18.60 18.51
C THR A 42 0.71 -18.58 17.16
N GLY A 43 0.45 -17.40 16.62
CA GLY A 43 -0.12 -17.28 15.28
C GLY A 43 0.78 -17.85 14.18
N LYS A 44 2.09 -17.92 14.40
CA LYS A 44 3.06 -18.55 13.49
C LYS A 44 2.89 -20.07 13.46
N GLU A 45 2.68 -20.70 14.60
CA GLU A 45 2.40 -22.14 14.68
C GLU A 45 1.10 -22.49 13.97
N LEU A 46 0.04 -21.68 14.16
CA LEU A 46 -1.22 -21.86 13.43
C LEU A 46 -1.04 -21.72 11.91
N PHE A 47 -0.22 -20.78 11.46
CA PHE A 47 0.07 -20.63 10.04
C PHE A 47 0.90 -21.78 9.48
N SER A 48 1.83 -22.33 10.25
CA SER A 48 2.67 -23.46 9.85
C SER A 48 1.84 -24.70 9.50
N LEU A 49 0.66 -24.89 10.11
CA LEU A 49 -0.24 -25.98 9.77
C LEU A 49 -0.78 -25.98 8.33
N LEU A 50 -0.63 -24.84 7.63
CA LEU A 50 -1.03 -24.69 6.22
C LEU A 50 0.07 -25.12 5.25
N LEU A 51 1.32 -25.07 5.71
CA LEU A 51 2.47 -25.26 4.85
C LEU A 51 2.75 -26.76 4.62
N PRO A 52 3.28 -27.13 3.45
CA PRO A 52 3.85 -28.46 3.26
C PRO A 52 5.03 -28.71 4.19
N ASP A 53 5.17 -29.94 4.71
CA ASP A 53 6.15 -30.32 5.74
C ASP A 53 7.62 -30.18 5.30
N ASP A 54 7.87 -30.13 3.99
CA ASP A 54 9.21 -30.03 3.39
C ASP A 54 9.49 -28.66 2.77
N LEU A 55 8.60 -27.68 3.00
CA LEU A 55 8.77 -26.35 2.45
C LEU A 55 9.87 -25.57 3.17
N ASN A 56 10.91 -25.18 2.41
CA ASN A 56 12.00 -24.34 2.89
C ASN A 56 12.06 -23.04 2.09
N LEU A 57 11.92 -21.90 2.74
CA LEU A 57 11.89 -20.58 2.06
C LEU A 57 12.37 -19.47 2.96
N VAL A 58 13.22 -18.59 2.41
CA VAL A 58 13.72 -17.41 3.11
C VAL A 58 13.51 -16.18 2.21
N TYR A 59 12.90 -15.13 2.78
CA TYR A 59 12.72 -13.85 2.06
C TYR A 59 12.44 -12.70 3.03
N LYS A 60 12.60 -11.46 2.54
CA LYS A 60 12.19 -10.25 3.27
C LYS A 60 10.74 -9.91 2.95
N ALA A 61 9.93 -9.74 3.99
CA ALA A 61 8.54 -9.29 3.89
C ALA A 61 8.43 -7.86 3.34
N GLU A 62 7.25 -7.47 2.87
CA GLU A 62 6.97 -6.10 2.38
C GLU A 62 7.07 -5.07 3.50
N ILE A 63 6.69 -5.47 4.71
CA ILE A 63 6.78 -4.65 5.91
C ILE A 63 8.22 -4.21 6.24
N CYS A 64 9.24 -4.87 5.64
CA CYS A 64 10.63 -4.53 5.81
C CYS A 64 10.90 -3.14 5.25
N GLN A 65 11.05 -2.16 6.10
CA GLN A 65 11.67 -0.91 5.73
C GLN A 65 13.15 -1.18 5.42
N LYS A 66 13.72 -0.43 4.47
CA LYS A 66 15.13 -0.50 4.12
C LYS A 66 15.97 -0.02 5.31
N CYS A 67 16.12 -0.84 6.32
CA CYS A 67 17.01 -0.59 7.42
C CYS A 67 18.33 -1.37 7.20
N ASP A 68 19.44 -0.75 7.51
CA ASP A 68 20.78 -1.36 7.42
C ASP A 68 21.00 -2.45 8.48
N VAL A 69 20.09 -2.54 9.46
CA VAL A 69 20.17 -3.45 10.62
C VAL A 69 19.61 -4.84 10.31
N CYS A 70 18.84 -5.00 9.23
CA CYS A 70 18.19 -6.26 8.86
C CYS A 70 19.21 -7.30 8.36
N LYS A 71 20.01 -7.84 9.26
CA LYS A 71 20.88 -8.99 9.05
C LYS A 71 20.26 -10.19 9.78
N GLU A 72 19.55 -10.98 9.00
CA GLU A 72 19.20 -12.40 9.18
C GLU A 72 18.36 -12.83 10.40
N GLU A 73 18.50 -12.30 11.61
CA GLU A 73 17.78 -12.82 12.79
C GLU A 73 17.31 -11.76 13.81
N ALA A 74 17.85 -10.56 13.77
CA ALA A 74 17.54 -9.51 14.73
C ALA A 74 16.80 -8.33 14.06
N CYS A 75 15.52 -8.49 13.78
CA CYS A 75 14.68 -7.43 13.29
C CYS A 75 13.55 -7.16 14.29
N ASP A 76 13.50 -5.97 14.87
CA ASP A 76 12.47 -5.58 15.84
C ASP A 76 11.04 -5.70 15.29
N ILE A 77 10.90 -5.60 13.95
CA ILE A 77 9.61 -5.70 13.25
C ILE A 77 9.33 -7.14 12.78
N ASP A 78 10.28 -8.08 12.98
CA ASP A 78 10.17 -9.46 12.52
C ASP A 78 9.87 -9.58 11.00
N ALA A 79 10.57 -8.77 10.20
CA ALA A 79 10.34 -8.67 8.76
C ALA A 79 11.09 -9.70 7.91
N TYR A 80 11.96 -10.52 8.52
CA TYR A 80 12.72 -11.57 7.84
C TYR A 80 12.02 -12.90 8.00
N VAL A 81 11.43 -13.39 6.91
CA VAL A 81 10.64 -14.62 6.91
C VAL A 81 11.54 -15.80 6.67
N VAL A 82 11.54 -16.74 7.62
CA VAL A 82 12.27 -18.00 7.58
C VAL A 82 11.28 -19.15 7.80
N ILE A 83 11.11 -19.98 6.77
CA ILE A 83 10.34 -21.22 6.82
C ILE A 83 11.32 -22.36 6.63
N GLU A 84 11.37 -23.26 7.58
CA GLU A 84 12.20 -24.48 7.53
C GLU A 84 11.33 -25.70 7.88
N ASP A 85 11.41 -26.73 7.05
CA ASP A 85 10.65 -27.96 7.21
C ASP A 85 9.14 -27.71 7.46
N GLY A 86 8.56 -26.78 6.69
CA GLY A 86 7.16 -26.40 6.82
C GLY A 86 6.81 -25.56 8.07
N GLU A 87 7.75 -25.25 8.93
CA GLU A 87 7.54 -24.41 10.11
C GLU A 87 7.96 -22.95 9.84
N LEU A 88 7.06 -22.00 10.09
CA LEU A 88 7.36 -20.57 10.11
C LEU A 88 8.08 -20.22 11.42
N LYS A 89 9.40 -20.15 11.38
CA LYS A 89 10.23 -19.86 12.58
C LYS A 89 10.29 -18.37 12.87
N HIS A 90 10.53 -17.57 11.84
CA HIS A 90 10.66 -16.12 11.94
C HIS A 90 9.87 -15.43 10.82
N GLY A 91 9.52 -14.19 11.07
CA GLY A 91 8.89 -13.32 10.08
C GLY A 91 7.37 -13.22 10.19
N VAL A 92 6.83 -12.18 9.57
CA VAL A 92 5.40 -11.93 9.43
C VAL A 92 4.96 -12.22 8.00
N ILE A 93 3.74 -12.70 7.86
CA ILE A 93 3.14 -13.00 6.55
C ILE A 93 2.38 -11.77 6.06
N ASP A 94 2.76 -11.28 4.88
CA ASP A 94 2.25 -10.08 4.24
C ASP A 94 1.97 -10.29 2.74
N GLU A 95 1.82 -9.21 1.97
CA GLU A 95 1.56 -9.27 0.53
C GLU A 95 2.61 -10.08 -0.23
N LYS A 96 3.90 -10.06 0.14
CA LYS A 96 4.95 -10.85 -0.52
C LYS A 96 4.76 -12.37 -0.37
N ALA A 97 3.95 -12.81 0.58
CA ALA A 97 3.60 -14.22 0.68
C ALA A 97 2.61 -14.67 -0.40
N TYR A 98 1.59 -13.84 -0.67
CA TYR A 98 0.41 -14.16 -1.50
C TYR A 98 0.24 -13.29 -2.73
N GLY A 99 0.98 -12.19 -2.86
CA GLY A 99 0.80 -11.20 -3.93
C GLY A 99 0.79 -11.83 -5.32
N SER A 100 -0.11 -11.38 -6.18
CA SER A 100 -0.31 -11.92 -7.53
C SER A 100 0.92 -11.82 -8.43
N PHE A 101 1.81 -10.86 -8.19
CA PHE A 101 3.03 -10.66 -8.99
C PHE A 101 4.31 -11.13 -8.28
N SER A 102 4.30 -11.28 -6.98
CA SER A 102 5.52 -11.55 -6.20
C SER A 102 5.30 -12.51 -5.02
N GLY A 103 4.18 -13.20 -4.97
CA GLY A 103 3.83 -14.12 -3.89
C GLY A 103 4.82 -15.26 -3.75
N ARG A 104 5.79 -15.12 -2.85
CA ARG A 104 6.91 -16.06 -2.69
C ARG A 104 6.47 -17.45 -2.26
N ILE A 105 5.57 -17.53 -1.27
CA ILE A 105 5.06 -18.80 -0.76
C ILE A 105 4.16 -19.45 -1.83
N LEU A 106 3.24 -18.68 -2.40
CA LEU A 106 2.31 -19.20 -3.40
C LEU A 106 3.04 -19.68 -4.65
N ASP A 107 4.00 -18.91 -5.18
CA ASP A 107 4.77 -19.30 -6.37
C ASP A 107 5.54 -20.60 -6.14
N LYS A 108 6.14 -20.77 -4.97
CA LYS A 108 6.86 -21.99 -4.61
C LYS A 108 5.92 -23.19 -4.49
N ILE A 109 4.77 -23.01 -3.81
CA ILE A 109 3.77 -24.09 -3.71
C ILE A 109 3.24 -24.50 -5.09
N VAL A 110 2.96 -23.55 -5.98
CA VAL A 110 2.51 -23.85 -7.34
C VAL A 110 3.55 -24.64 -8.12
N LYS A 111 4.83 -24.25 -8.02
CA LYS A 111 5.94 -24.87 -8.79
C LYS A 111 6.30 -26.28 -8.28
N GLU A 112 6.36 -26.46 -6.96
CA GLU A 112 6.85 -27.70 -6.35
C GLU A 112 5.71 -28.71 -6.08
N TYR A 113 4.52 -28.25 -5.69
CA TYR A 113 3.39 -29.10 -5.28
C TYR A 113 2.19 -29.08 -6.23
N GLY A 114 2.23 -28.21 -7.23
CA GLY A 114 1.21 -28.11 -8.26
C GLY A 114 -0.04 -27.29 -7.89
N PRO A 115 -0.92 -27.02 -8.87
CA PRO A 115 -2.04 -26.10 -8.72
C PRO A 115 -3.14 -26.59 -7.76
N ALA A 116 -3.29 -27.91 -7.62
CA ALA A 116 -4.30 -28.47 -6.72
C ALA A 116 -3.97 -28.17 -5.25
N ARG A 117 -2.70 -28.33 -4.86
CA ARG A 117 -2.23 -28.01 -3.51
C ARG A 117 -2.24 -26.50 -3.26
N ALA A 118 -1.91 -25.70 -4.27
CA ALA A 118 -1.96 -24.25 -4.19
C ALA A 118 -3.40 -23.74 -3.95
N ARG A 119 -4.40 -24.34 -4.62
CA ARG A 119 -5.80 -24.02 -4.37
C ARG A 119 -6.19 -24.32 -2.93
N GLU A 120 -5.87 -25.52 -2.45
CA GLU A 120 -6.16 -25.94 -1.07
C GLU A 120 -5.50 -25.00 -0.04
N PHE A 121 -4.25 -24.62 -0.28
CA PHE A 121 -3.52 -23.65 0.54
C PHE A 121 -4.23 -22.29 0.59
N LEU A 122 -4.68 -21.76 -0.56
CA LEU A 122 -5.39 -20.48 -0.62
C LEU A 122 -6.74 -20.53 0.12
N ASP A 123 -7.52 -21.58 -0.10
CA ASP A 123 -8.82 -21.75 0.55
C ASP A 123 -8.65 -21.80 2.07
N ARG A 124 -7.78 -22.69 2.56
CA ARG A 124 -7.52 -22.84 3.99
C ARG A 124 -6.88 -21.64 4.65
N SER A 125 -5.98 -20.93 3.93
CA SER A 125 -5.36 -19.71 4.46
C SER A 125 -6.37 -18.59 4.62
N THR A 126 -7.36 -18.51 3.72
CA THR A 126 -8.45 -17.52 3.83
C THR A 126 -9.32 -17.84 5.05
N ASP A 127 -9.71 -19.09 5.24
CA ASP A 127 -10.48 -19.52 6.40
C ASP A 127 -9.74 -19.29 7.72
N LEU A 128 -8.43 -19.59 7.75
CA LEU A 128 -7.58 -19.34 8.92
C LEU A 128 -7.50 -17.83 9.23
N ALA A 129 -7.32 -17.00 8.21
CA ALA A 129 -7.24 -15.55 8.37
C ALA A 129 -8.58 -14.98 8.91
N ILE A 130 -9.72 -15.42 8.38
CA ILE A 130 -11.05 -14.99 8.84
C ILE A 130 -11.25 -15.41 10.31
N CYS A 131 -10.96 -16.67 10.65
CA CYS A 131 -11.08 -17.17 12.02
C CYS A 131 -10.14 -16.44 12.98
N GLY A 132 -8.92 -16.14 12.54
CA GLY A 132 -7.95 -15.36 13.30
C GLY A 132 -8.45 -13.95 13.60
N ILE A 133 -8.93 -13.22 12.58
CA ILE A 133 -9.47 -11.86 12.75
C ILE A 133 -10.69 -11.84 13.66
N MET A 134 -11.57 -12.86 13.58
CA MET A 134 -12.72 -12.96 14.50
C MET A 134 -12.32 -13.12 15.97
N LYS A 135 -11.12 -13.59 16.25
CA LYS A 135 -10.59 -13.75 17.63
C LYS A 135 -9.79 -12.56 18.09
N THR A 136 -8.91 -12.02 17.23
CA THR A 136 -8.08 -10.86 17.56
C THR A 136 -8.84 -9.54 17.48
N GLY A 137 -9.83 -9.46 16.59
CA GLY A 137 -10.50 -8.21 16.25
C GLY A 137 -9.61 -7.27 15.42
N ILE A 138 -10.23 -6.36 14.71
CA ILE A 138 -9.59 -5.25 14.02
C ILE A 138 -10.50 -4.04 14.07
N THR A 139 -9.95 -2.90 14.40
CA THR A 139 -10.67 -1.62 14.45
C THR A 139 -9.76 -0.53 13.93
N THR A 140 -10.34 0.41 13.20
CA THR A 140 -9.69 1.66 12.79
C THR A 140 -10.55 2.82 13.25
N SER A 141 -9.91 3.81 13.83
CA SER A 141 -10.58 5.00 14.33
C SER A 141 -9.86 6.27 13.87
N THR A 142 -10.52 7.42 13.99
CA THR A 142 -9.91 8.72 13.71
C THR A 142 -8.75 9.05 14.65
N ASN A 143 -8.68 8.42 15.83
CA ASN A 143 -7.57 8.57 16.75
C ASN A 143 -6.32 7.86 16.27
N ASP A 144 -6.44 6.77 15.50
CA ASP A 144 -5.30 6.04 14.92
C ASP A 144 -4.50 6.91 13.94
N GLU A 145 -5.11 7.99 13.47
CA GLU A 145 -4.54 8.94 12.52
C GLU A 145 -4.14 10.26 13.19
N GLU A 146 -4.05 10.26 14.52
CA GLU A 146 -3.64 11.44 15.29
C GLU A 146 -2.12 11.54 15.36
N ILE A 147 -1.60 12.70 14.97
CA ILE A 147 -0.19 13.03 15.09
C ILE A 147 -0.01 14.15 16.10
N PRO A 148 1.08 14.16 16.90
CA PRO A 148 1.36 15.22 17.86
C PRO A 148 1.44 16.59 17.21
N GLU A 149 1.12 17.64 17.96
CA GLU A 149 1.20 19.03 17.48
C GLU A 149 2.59 19.39 16.96
N GLU A 150 3.65 18.91 17.63
CA GLU A 150 5.04 19.10 17.19
C GLU A 150 5.29 18.57 15.77
N ALA A 151 4.75 17.38 15.46
CA ALA A 151 4.85 16.82 14.12
C ALA A 151 4.07 17.64 13.10
N GLN A 152 2.88 18.12 13.48
CA GLN A 152 2.07 18.99 12.64
C GLN A 152 2.75 20.33 12.33
N GLU A 153 3.44 20.91 13.31
CA GLU A 153 4.24 22.14 13.11
C GLU A 153 5.38 21.90 12.13
N ARG A 154 6.14 20.83 12.29
CA ARG A 154 7.22 20.43 11.36
C ARG A 154 6.72 20.21 9.93
N ILE A 155 5.56 19.55 9.78
CA ILE A 155 4.93 19.36 8.48
C ILE A 155 4.56 20.71 7.85
N ASN A 156 3.92 21.60 8.62
CA ASN A 156 3.52 22.92 8.14
C ASN A 156 4.74 23.79 7.75
N GLU A 157 5.83 23.71 8.51
CA GLU A 157 7.08 24.41 8.21
C GLU A 157 7.68 23.91 6.90
N HIS A 158 7.80 22.59 6.74
CA HIS A 158 8.32 21.96 5.52
C HIS A 158 7.47 22.29 4.27
N LEU A 159 6.14 22.30 4.41
CA LEU A 159 5.25 22.68 3.32
C LEU A 159 5.43 24.14 2.91
N ARG A 160 5.58 25.07 3.88
CA ARG A 160 5.87 26.48 3.61
C ARG A 160 7.22 26.68 2.93
N GLU A 161 8.24 25.95 3.37
CA GLU A 161 9.56 25.98 2.70
C GLU A 161 9.47 25.53 1.25
N SER A 162 8.66 24.51 0.98
CA SER A 162 8.46 23.99 -0.36
C SER A 162 7.67 24.97 -1.25
N GLU A 163 6.67 25.65 -0.70
CA GLU A 163 5.96 26.74 -1.38
C GLU A 163 6.93 27.90 -1.72
N ASN A 164 7.78 28.30 -0.78
CA ASN A 164 8.81 29.30 -1.03
C ASN A 164 9.83 28.90 -2.12
N LYS A 165 10.15 27.59 -2.22
CA LYS A 165 10.99 27.07 -3.32
C LYS A 165 10.27 27.19 -4.68
N VAL A 166 8.96 26.95 -4.70
CA VAL A 166 8.15 27.14 -5.92
C VAL A 166 8.14 28.62 -6.32
N ASP A 167 7.93 29.53 -5.38
CA ASP A 167 7.93 30.97 -5.67
C ASP A 167 9.27 31.42 -6.25
N LYS A 168 10.40 30.96 -5.70
CA LYS A 168 11.74 31.24 -6.28
C LYS A 168 11.92 30.67 -7.70
N LEU A 169 11.33 29.48 -8.00
CA LEU A 169 11.37 28.93 -9.36
C LEU A 169 10.53 29.78 -10.32
N VAL A 170 9.40 30.31 -9.87
CA VAL A 170 8.56 31.22 -10.66
C VAL A 170 9.28 32.52 -10.91
N GLU A 171 9.91 33.15 -9.88
CA GLU A 171 10.74 34.35 -10.02
C GLU A 171 11.92 34.15 -10.98
N ALA A 172 12.59 32.96 -10.91
CA ALA A 172 13.68 32.66 -11.84
C ALA A 172 13.19 32.50 -13.29
N TYR A 173 11.97 32.00 -13.48
CA TYR A 173 11.33 31.93 -14.79
C TYR A 173 10.94 33.30 -15.34
N GLU A 174 10.35 34.17 -14.50
CA GLU A 174 9.95 35.53 -14.89
C GLU A 174 11.14 36.42 -15.24
N ASN A 175 12.31 36.17 -14.62
CA ASN A 175 13.56 36.88 -14.87
C ASN A 175 14.48 36.21 -15.91
N ASP A 176 14.01 35.20 -16.65
CA ASP A 176 14.77 34.43 -17.67
C ASP A 176 16.07 33.80 -17.14
N TYR A 177 16.15 33.50 -15.83
CA TYR A 177 17.29 32.77 -15.25
C TYR A 177 17.13 31.25 -15.26
N LEU A 178 15.98 30.76 -15.68
CA LEU A 178 15.70 29.32 -15.69
C LEU A 178 16.30 28.68 -16.96
N GLU A 179 17.21 27.72 -16.77
CA GLU A 179 17.74 26.93 -17.88
C GLU A 179 16.75 25.84 -18.31
N ALA A 180 16.48 25.79 -19.61
CA ALA A 180 15.61 24.75 -20.17
C ALA A 180 16.31 23.40 -20.14
N LEU A 181 15.55 22.35 -19.80
CA LEU A 181 16.03 20.97 -19.91
C LEU A 181 16.14 20.56 -21.39
N PRO A 182 17.12 19.71 -21.75
CA PRO A 182 17.30 19.27 -23.12
C PRO A 182 16.01 18.68 -23.73
N GLY A 183 15.58 19.26 -24.87
CA GLY A 183 14.40 18.79 -25.60
C GLY A 183 13.05 19.29 -25.06
N ARG A 184 13.03 20.25 -24.14
CA ARG A 184 11.79 20.83 -23.56
C ARG A 184 11.77 22.34 -23.64
N SER A 185 10.56 22.91 -23.63
CA SER A 185 10.39 24.36 -23.50
C SER A 185 10.69 24.84 -22.07
N LEU A 186 10.92 26.14 -21.90
CA LEU A 186 11.10 26.75 -20.57
C LEU A 186 9.88 26.52 -19.68
N GLU A 187 8.69 26.67 -20.24
CA GLU A 187 7.43 26.46 -19.52
C GLU A 187 7.26 25.00 -19.04
N GLU A 188 7.55 24.02 -19.93
CA GLU A 188 7.51 22.60 -19.58
C GLU A 188 8.54 22.24 -18.51
N THR A 189 9.71 22.89 -18.57
CA THR A 189 10.78 22.70 -17.57
C THR A 189 10.36 23.25 -16.21
N LEU A 190 9.75 24.43 -16.18
CA LEU A 190 9.21 25.02 -14.96
C LEU A 190 8.14 24.12 -14.32
N GLU A 191 7.15 23.73 -15.12
CA GLU A 191 6.07 22.87 -14.63
C GLU A 191 6.59 21.55 -14.04
N MET A 192 7.57 20.93 -14.69
CA MET A 192 8.15 19.68 -14.20
C MET A 192 8.93 19.90 -12.89
N LYS A 193 9.75 20.95 -12.78
CA LYS A 193 10.48 21.27 -11.54
C LYS A 193 9.53 21.57 -10.38
N ILE A 194 8.45 22.32 -10.63
CA ILE A 194 7.44 22.59 -9.60
C ILE A 194 6.72 21.30 -9.18
N MET A 195 6.31 20.46 -10.13
CA MET A 195 5.68 19.17 -9.82
C MET A 195 6.59 18.26 -8.98
N GLN A 196 7.89 18.27 -9.27
CA GLN A 196 8.88 17.53 -8.48
C GLN A 196 8.96 18.07 -7.05
N VAL A 197 9.13 19.36 -6.86
CA VAL A 197 9.23 19.99 -5.52
C VAL A 197 7.98 19.74 -4.69
N LEU A 198 6.80 19.87 -5.29
CA LEU A 198 5.52 19.65 -4.59
C LEU A 198 5.25 18.14 -4.32
N GLY A 199 5.75 17.26 -5.20
CA GLY A 199 5.74 15.82 -4.96
C GLY A 199 6.63 15.43 -3.78
N GLU A 200 7.85 15.92 -3.75
CA GLU A 200 8.80 15.73 -2.64
C GLU A 200 8.25 16.31 -1.33
N ALA A 201 7.59 17.47 -1.38
CA ALA A 201 6.96 18.09 -0.21
C ALA A 201 5.92 17.17 0.44
N ARG A 202 5.05 16.54 -0.37
CA ARG A 202 4.07 15.57 0.12
C ARG A 202 4.75 14.32 0.71
N ASP A 203 5.74 13.78 0.01
CA ASP A 203 6.39 12.53 0.41
C ASP A 203 7.21 12.71 1.70
N VAL A 204 7.92 13.82 1.86
CA VAL A 204 8.65 14.14 3.11
C VAL A 204 7.67 14.43 4.26
N SER A 205 6.57 15.13 4.00
CA SER A 205 5.52 15.34 5.01
C SER A 205 4.92 14.01 5.47
N GLY A 206 4.76 13.05 4.56
CA GLY A 206 4.34 11.69 4.87
C GLY A 206 5.34 10.94 5.73
N GLN A 207 6.64 11.04 5.44
CA GLN A 207 7.69 10.44 6.25
C GLN A 207 7.74 11.02 7.66
N ILE A 208 7.55 12.34 7.82
CA ILE A 208 7.46 12.96 9.14
C ILE A 208 6.29 12.35 9.93
N ALA A 209 5.10 12.25 9.33
CA ALA A 209 3.93 11.65 9.98
C ALA A 209 4.16 10.17 10.31
N GLU A 210 4.77 9.41 9.40
CA GLU A 210 5.07 7.98 9.57
C GLU A 210 5.94 7.68 10.79
N ASN A 211 6.89 8.55 11.11
CA ASN A 211 7.76 8.41 12.28
C ASN A 211 7.00 8.46 13.62
N TYR A 212 5.83 9.09 13.64
CA TYR A 212 4.98 9.20 14.83
C TYR A 212 3.84 8.16 14.86
N LEU A 213 3.54 7.55 13.74
CA LEU A 213 2.50 6.53 13.63
C LEU A 213 3.10 5.13 13.88
N THR A 214 3.00 4.64 15.11
CA THR A 214 3.55 3.33 15.50
C THR A 214 2.67 2.19 15.04
N MET A 215 3.28 1.04 14.70
CA MET A 215 2.56 -0.18 14.28
C MET A 215 1.96 -0.97 15.45
N GLU A 216 2.33 -0.69 16.70
CA GLU A 216 1.96 -1.54 17.84
C GLU A 216 0.44 -1.57 18.07
N HIS A 217 -0.21 -0.41 17.99
CA HIS A 217 -1.64 -0.26 18.26
C HIS A 217 -2.44 0.29 17.08
N ASN A 218 -1.78 0.67 15.98
CA ASN A 218 -2.41 1.30 14.82
C ASN A 218 -2.64 0.29 13.70
N HIS A 219 -3.88 -0.18 13.59
CA HIS A 219 -4.26 -1.13 12.56
C HIS A 219 -4.25 -0.54 11.14
N SER A 220 -4.48 0.77 10.98
CA SER A 220 -4.41 1.46 9.68
C SER A 220 -2.99 1.40 9.11
N VAL A 221 -1.98 1.67 9.96
CA VAL A 221 -0.56 1.58 9.58
C VAL A 221 -0.17 0.15 9.27
N VAL A 222 -0.61 -0.82 10.09
CA VAL A 222 -0.33 -2.25 9.84
C VAL A 222 -0.89 -2.67 8.48
N MET A 223 -2.14 -2.33 8.16
CA MET A 223 -2.74 -2.67 6.86
C MET A 223 -2.01 -2.02 5.68
N ALA A 224 -1.60 -0.76 5.81
CA ALA A 224 -0.89 -0.05 4.76
C ALA A 224 0.52 -0.61 4.52
N ARG A 225 1.25 -0.92 5.59
CA ARG A 225 2.63 -1.45 5.49
C ARG A 225 2.70 -2.91 5.06
N THR A 226 1.71 -3.72 5.41
CA THR A 226 1.64 -5.12 4.97
C THR A 226 1.09 -5.30 3.56
N GLY A 227 0.66 -4.21 2.91
CA GLY A 227 0.05 -4.26 1.58
C GLY A 227 -1.38 -4.82 1.56
N ALA A 228 -1.99 -5.02 2.73
CA ALA A 228 -3.34 -5.60 2.82
C ALA A 228 -4.40 -4.68 2.25
N ARG A 229 -4.40 -3.40 2.66
CA ARG A 229 -5.34 -2.38 2.17
C ARG A 229 -4.81 -0.98 2.47
N ALA A 230 -5.19 -0.01 1.63
CA ALA A 230 -4.67 1.34 1.63
C ALA A 230 -3.16 1.38 1.27
N SER A 231 -2.57 2.54 1.32
CA SER A 231 -1.13 2.75 1.16
C SER A 231 -0.66 3.82 2.13
N MET A 232 0.63 3.91 2.37
CA MET A 232 1.19 5.00 3.19
C MET A 232 0.84 6.38 2.62
N LEU A 233 0.69 6.48 1.29
CA LEU A 233 0.21 7.70 0.64
C LEU A 233 -1.19 8.12 1.12
N ASN A 234 -2.11 7.15 1.28
CA ASN A 234 -3.45 7.46 1.78
C ASN A 234 -3.40 7.98 3.22
N LEU A 235 -2.58 7.38 4.08
CA LEU A 235 -2.37 7.86 5.44
C LEU A 235 -1.75 9.27 5.45
N THR A 236 -0.76 9.54 4.60
CA THR A 236 -0.19 10.87 4.40
C THR A 236 -1.25 11.90 4.04
N GLN A 237 -2.15 11.57 3.12
CA GLN A 237 -3.23 12.48 2.71
C GLN A 237 -4.25 12.73 3.82
N ILE A 238 -4.47 11.75 4.69
CA ILE A 238 -5.37 11.90 5.84
C ILE A 238 -4.72 12.75 6.94
N THR A 239 -3.45 12.50 7.25
CA THR A 239 -2.76 13.09 8.41
C THR A 239 -2.00 14.39 8.11
N SER A 240 -1.33 14.46 6.96
CA SER A 240 -0.36 15.52 6.64
C SER A 240 -0.89 16.51 5.62
N CYS A 241 -0.88 16.18 4.36
CA CYS A 241 -1.41 17.00 3.26
C CYS A 241 -1.91 16.16 2.09
N VAL A 242 -2.92 16.66 1.37
CA VAL A 242 -3.44 16.00 0.17
C VAL A 242 -2.46 16.13 -1.00
N GLY A 243 -1.76 17.25 -1.11
CA GLY A 243 -0.75 17.50 -2.12
C GLY A 243 -1.29 18.06 -3.44
N GLN A 244 -0.45 18.06 -4.47
CA GLN A 244 -0.76 18.62 -5.78
C GLN A 244 -1.87 17.86 -6.49
N GLN A 245 -2.89 18.57 -6.92
CA GLN A 245 -3.95 18.02 -7.77
C GLN A 245 -3.54 18.12 -9.23
N SER A 246 -3.74 17.04 -9.97
CA SER A 246 -3.37 16.95 -11.37
C SER A 246 -4.59 16.71 -12.25
N VAL A 247 -4.64 17.40 -13.38
CA VAL A 247 -5.67 17.25 -14.41
C VAL A 247 -4.98 17.12 -15.77
N ARG A 248 -5.24 16.05 -16.50
CA ARG A 248 -4.61 15.72 -17.79
C ARG A 248 -3.08 15.63 -17.73
N GLY A 249 -2.57 15.08 -16.63
CA GLY A 249 -1.13 14.85 -16.45
C GLY A 249 -0.30 16.07 -16.08
N GLY A 250 -0.91 17.22 -15.82
CA GLY A 250 -0.24 18.46 -15.38
C GLY A 250 -0.97 19.16 -14.25
N ARG A 251 -0.41 20.25 -13.75
CA ARG A 251 -1.07 21.11 -12.77
C ARG A 251 -2.32 21.74 -13.40
N ILE A 252 -3.28 22.13 -12.57
CA ILE A 252 -4.54 22.74 -13.05
C ILE A 252 -4.23 24.07 -13.73
N HIS A 253 -4.60 24.20 -15.00
CA HIS A 253 -4.33 25.38 -15.82
C HIS A 253 -5.55 25.92 -16.58
N ARG A 254 -6.69 25.20 -16.53
CA ARG A 254 -7.92 25.57 -17.23
C ARG A 254 -8.99 25.99 -16.24
N GLY A 255 -9.74 26.98 -16.60
CA GLY A 255 -10.87 27.53 -15.85
C GLY A 255 -11.32 28.82 -16.49
N TYR A 256 -10.59 29.88 -16.30
CA TYR A 256 -10.80 31.20 -16.92
C TYR A 256 -9.63 31.55 -17.85
N ILE A 257 -9.74 32.67 -18.56
CA ILE A 257 -8.64 33.18 -19.40
C ILE A 257 -7.47 33.54 -18.49
N ASP A 258 -6.33 32.87 -18.70
CA ASP A 258 -5.05 33.06 -18.01
C ASP A 258 -5.06 32.83 -16.49
N ARG A 259 -6.08 32.18 -15.92
CA ARG A 259 -6.17 31.81 -14.50
C ARG A 259 -7.11 30.65 -14.25
N THR A 260 -6.93 29.97 -13.15
CA THR A 260 -7.75 28.80 -12.76
C THR A 260 -9.09 29.23 -12.17
N LEU A 261 -9.08 30.21 -11.27
CA LEU A 261 -10.26 30.73 -10.58
C LEU A 261 -10.21 32.27 -10.54
N PRO A 262 -11.37 32.96 -10.39
CA PRO A 262 -11.42 34.41 -10.26
C PRO A 262 -10.64 35.01 -9.09
N HIS A 263 -10.38 34.19 -8.06
CA HIS A 263 -9.67 34.56 -6.83
C HIS A 263 -8.17 34.80 -7.05
N PHE A 264 -7.62 34.27 -8.15
CA PHE A 264 -6.19 34.39 -8.46
C PHE A 264 -5.93 35.46 -9.53
N ARG A 265 -4.72 35.95 -9.53
CA ARG A 265 -4.26 36.93 -10.56
C ARG A 265 -4.11 36.20 -11.91
N LYS A 266 -4.14 36.96 -12.99
CA LYS A 266 -3.83 36.41 -14.30
C LYS A 266 -2.37 35.97 -14.35
N ASN A 267 -2.12 34.83 -14.98
CA ASN A 267 -0.78 34.23 -15.11
C ASN A 267 -0.09 33.89 -13.78
N GLU A 268 -0.86 33.71 -12.71
CA GLU A 268 -0.31 33.26 -11.44
C GLU A 268 0.11 31.80 -11.51
N LEU A 269 1.41 31.53 -11.31
CA LEU A 269 2.04 30.22 -11.42
C LEU A 269 2.29 29.54 -10.08
N GLY A 270 1.99 30.21 -8.97
CA GLY A 270 2.20 29.73 -7.61
C GLY A 270 1.52 28.39 -7.32
N ALA A 271 1.97 27.70 -6.28
CA ALA A 271 1.48 26.37 -5.92
C ALA A 271 -0.03 26.35 -5.67
N LYS A 272 -0.53 27.25 -4.83
CA LYS A 272 -1.94 27.34 -4.46
C LYS A 272 -2.83 27.68 -5.65
N ALA A 273 -2.39 28.58 -6.54
CA ALA A 273 -3.14 29.00 -7.72
C ALA A 273 -3.31 27.89 -8.75
N LYS A 274 -2.41 26.92 -8.78
CA LYS A 274 -2.39 25.79 -9.72
C LYS A 274 -2.81 24.46 -9.08
N GLY A 275 -3.47 24.49 -7.91
CA GLY A 275 -4.14 23.32 -7.32
C GLY A 275 -3.31 22.52 -6.33
N PHE A 276 -2.35 23.13 -5.64
CA PHE A 276 -1.72 22.49 -4.49
C PHE A 276 -2.64 22.59 -3.27
N VAL A 277 -2.92 21.43 -2.65
CA VAL A 277 -3.76 21.30 -1.47
C VAL A 277 -2.86 21.10 -0.26
N HIS A 278 -2.73 22.12 0.55
CA HIS A 278 -1.90 22.17 1.76
C HIS A 278 -2.57 21.40 2.91
N SER A 279 -3.89 21.44 2.97
CA SER A 279 -4.67 20.81 4.03
C SER A 279 -4.72 19.30 3.91
N SER A 280 -4.94 18.61 5.04
CA SER A 280 -5.20 17.17 5.10
C SER A 280 -6.70 16.89 5.17
N TYR A 281 -7.10 15.64 4.92
CA TYR A 281 -8.50 15.25 5.05
C TYR A 281 -9.00 15.34 6.50
N LYS A 282 -8.13 15.06 7.49
CA LYS A 282 -8.48 15.16 8.91
C LYS A 282 -8.74 16.60 9.34
N LYS A 283 -7.91 17.52 8.87
CA LYS A 283 -8.05 18.96 9.14
C LYS A 283 -9.24 19.59 8.41
N GLY A 284 -9.59 19.04 7.25
CA GLY A 284 -10.58 19.56 6.33
C GLY A 284 -9.96 20.50 5.28
N LEU A 285 -10.59 20.58 4.11
CA LEU A 285 -10.13 21.36 2.97
C LEU A 285 -10.80 22.73 2.94
N ASP A 286 -10.05 23.76 2.57
CA ASP A 286 -10.60 25.06 2.25
C ASP A 286 -11.51 24.98 1.00
N PRO A 287 -12.50 25.86 0.81
CA PRO A 287 -13.39 25.83 -0.36
C PRO A 287 -12.66 25.83 -1.70
N ILE A 288 -11.57 26.55 -1.84
CA ILE A 288 -10.73 26.59 -3.05
C ILE A 288 -10.00 25.26 -3.24
N GLU A 289 -9.38 24.75 -2.17
CA GLU A 289 -8.70 23.46 -2.17
C GLU A 289 -9.68 22.32 -2.51
N PHE A 290 -10.86 22.34 -1.91
CA PHE A 290 -11.92 21.37 -2.21
C PHE A 290 -12.32 21.43 -3.68
N PHE A 291 -12.46 22.61 -4.27
CA PHE A 291 -12.82 22.75 -5.67
C PHE A 291 -11.76 22.13 -6.60
N PHE A 292 -10.49 22.37 -6.35
CA PHE A 292 -9.40 21.77 -7.10
C PHE A 292 -9.34 20.25 -6.91
N HIS A 293 -9.55 19.79 -5.69
CA HIS A 293 -9.62 18.36 -5.39
C HIS A 293 -10.80 17.69 -6.12
N ALA A 294 -11.95 18.33 -6.16
CA ALA A 294 -13.11 17.85 -6.90
C ALA A 294 -12.86 17.77 -8.42
N MET A 295 -12.09 18.71 -8.99
CA MET A 295 -11.67 18.64 -10.40
C MET A 295 -10.80 17.42 -10.69
N GLY A 296 -9.78 17.16 -9.86
CA GLY A 296 -8.92 15.99 -9.98
C GLY A 296 -9.70 14.67 -9.78
N GLY A 297 -10.55 14.62 -8.77
CA GLY A 297 -11.40 13.47 -8.50
C GLY A 297 -12.37 13.16 -9.66
N ARG A 298 -12.97 14.19 -10.25
CA ARG A 298 -13.86 14.04 -11.44
C ARG A 298 -13.11 13.46 -12.62
N GLU A 299 -11.89 13.92 -12.90
CA GLU A 299 -11.07 13.35 -13.98
C GLU A 299 -10.79 11.87 -13.74
N GLY A 300 -10.40 11.48 -12.52
CA GLY A 300 -10.18 10.08 -12.18
C GLY A 300 -11.43 9.21 -12.39
N LEU A 301 -12.61 9.69 -12.02
CA LEU A 301 -13.87 8.98 -12.23
C LEU A 301 -14.18 8.82 -13.72
N VAL A 302 -14.02 9.87 -14.51
CA VAL A 302 -14.26 9.85 -15.97
C VAL A 302 -13.24 8.94 -16.67
N ASP A 303 -11.95 9.03 -16.32
CA ASP A 303 -10.91 8.16 -16.88
C ASP A 303 -11.21 6.69 -16.60
N THR A 304 -11.60 6.34 -15.39
CA THR A 304 -11.99 4.97 -15.02
C THR A 304 -13.17 4.49 -15.87
N ALA A 305 -14.21 5.30 -16.04
CA ALA A 305 -15.40 4.94 -16.83
C ALA A 305 -15.04 4.69 -18.31
N ILE A 306 -14.23 5.57 -18.91
CA ILE A 306 -13.79 5.44 -20.31
C ILE A 306 -12.86 4.23 -20.48
N ARG A 307 -11.91 4.05 -19.59
CA ARG A 307 -10.93 2.95 -19.62
C ARG A 307 -11.60 1.59 -19.47
N THR A 308 -12.64 1.49 -18.64
CA THR A 308 -13.45 0.29 -18.50
C THR A 308 -14.10 -0.10 -19.82
N ALA A 309 -14.69 0.85 -20.53
CA ALA A 309 -15.31 0.61 -21.84
C ALA A 309 -14.27 0.17 -22.88
N GLN A 310 -13.10 0.82 -22.93
CA GLN A 310 -12.01 0.49 -23.86
C GLN A 310 -11.44 -0.90 -23.58
N SER A 311 -11.16 -1.22 -22.31
CA SER A 311 -10.63 -2.54 -21.93
C SER A 311 -11.64 -3.65 -22.18
N GLY A 312 -12.93 -3.41 -21.94
CA GLY A 312 -14.00 -4.36 -22.25
C GLY A 312 -14.13 -4.63 -23.76
N TYR A 313 -14.01 -3.61 -24.60
CA TYR A 313 -14.00 -3.79 -26.05
C TYR A 313 -12.76 -4.56 -26.53
N MET A 314 -11.58 -4.25 -25.99
CA MET A 314 -10.35 -5.00 -26.28
C MET A 314 -10.45 -6.45 -25.84
N GLN A 315 -10.96 -6.71 -24.63
CA GLN A 315 -11.19 -8.05 -24.11
C GLN A 315 -12.12 -8.85 -25.04
N ARG A 316 -13.26 -8.28 -25.46
CA ARG A 316 -14.17 -8.94 -26.40
C ARG A 316 -13.48 -9.34 -27.71
N ARG A 317 -12.67 -8.47 -28.28
CA ARG A 317 -11.91 -8.75 -29.50
C ARG A 317 -10.88 -9.87 -29.29
N LEU A 318 -10.14 -9.85 -28.18
CA LEU A 318 -9.17 -10.88 -27.84
C LEU A 318 -9.83 -12.24 -27.60
N VAL A 319 -10.93 -12.27 -26.85
CA VAL A 319 -11.67 -13.51 -26.60
C VAL A 319 -12.17 -14.09 -27.93
N ASN A 320 -12.77 -13.29 -28.80
CA ASN A 320 -13.22 -13.76 -30.12
C ASN A 320 -12.08 -14.27 -30.99
N ALA A 321 -10.89 -13.68 -30.89
CA ALA A 321 -9.72 -14.12 -31.66
C ALA A 321 -9.06 -15.40 -31.09
N LEU A 322 -9.17 -15.64 -29.78
CA LEU A 322 -8.47 -16.71 -29.09
C LEU A 322 -9.40 -17.83 -28.56
N GLN A 323 -10.69 -17.76 -28.84
CA GLN A 323 -11.69 -18.69 -28.30
C GLN A 323 -11.44 -20.16 -28.66
N ASP A 324 -10.77 -20.42 -29.78
CA ASP A 324 -10.45 -21.76 -30.26
C ASP A 324 -9.14 -22.31 -29.67
N LEU A 325 -8.37 -21.47 -28.95
CA LEU A 325 -7.11 -21.88 -28.33
C LEU A 325 -7.36 -22.43 -26.92
N GLN A 326 -6.88 -23.64 -26.65
CA GLN A 326 -7.00 -24.28 -25.36
C GLN A 326 -5.62 -24.67 -24.81
N VAL A 327 -5.42 -24.42 -23.52
CA VAL A 327 -4.24 -24.89 -22.78
C VAL A 327 -4.53 -26.26 -22.21
N LYS A 328 -3.81 -27.29 -22.67
CA LYS A 328 -3.91 -28.65 -22.13
C LYS A 328 -3.22 -28.78 -20.77
N PRO A 329 -3.55 -29.83 -19.97
CA PRO A 329 -2.85 -30.08 -18.70
C PRO A 329 -1.32 -30.21 -18.83
N SER A 330 -0.83 -30.55 -20.01
CA SER A 330 0.61 -30.61 -20.34
C SER A 330 1.26 -29.23 -20.55
N GLY A 331 0.49 -28.14 -20.50
CA GLY A 331 0.97 -26.78 -20.80
C GLY A 331 1.07 -26.43 -22.29
N LEU A 332 0.75 -27.38 -23.18
CA LEU A 332 0.70 -27.13 -24.62
C LEU A 332 -0.58 -26.40 -25.00
N VAL A 333 -0.44 -25.44 -25.92
CA VAL A 333 -1.59 -24.70 -26.50
C VAL A 333 -1.97 -25.39 -27.82
N THR A 334 -3.25 -25.69 -27.97
CA THR A 334 -3.81 -26.30 -29.19
C THR A 334 -5.05 -25.57 -29.65
#